data_f2f54ef29be38a523c1d88ea2c68ebc3
#
_entry.id   f2f54ef29be38a523c1d88ea2c68ebc3
#
_cell.length_a   1.000
_cell.length_b   1.000
_cell.length_c   1.000
_cell.angle_alpha   90.00
_cell.angle_beta   90.00
_cell.angle_gamma   90.00
#
_symmetry.space_group_name_H-M   'P 1'
#
loop_
_entity.id
_entity.type
_entity.pdbx_description
1 polymer ?
#
loop_
_entity_poly.entity_id
_entity_poly.type
_entity_poly.pdbx_seq_one_letter_code
_entity_poly.pdbx_strand_id
1 'polypeptide(L)'
;MSRFINLEFNDDSQHEFQPGEKAAVKDEAYYLAEARAAFENGKFEPGLRLYSKVLEFNPKNAAAWTGQVRMLIELGEFREAKLWADKALERFPNEPELLAAKAVALDRNGDLQGALSFSDASIEERGDTPYVWLARGDVLLARSEGRADYCFEKALLLAPQDWFVAWLAARVRYYYEQFVLALKCIQKAVELNPGHFLLWLEQGRCQQALHLVGAAENSFQQARQLNRNCTEADLALIRISQTGLFPRLRGWLRELFKR
;
A
#
# COMPACT_ATOMS: atom_id res chain seq x y z
N MET A 1 -12.38 18.60 11.33
CA MET A 1 -12.51 19.10 9.94
C MET A 1 -11.59 18.27 9.08
N SER A 2 -12.11 17.64 8.03
CA SER A 2 -11.32 16.78 7.16
C SER A 2 -10.24 17.57 6.42
N ARG A 3 -9.00 17.05 6.45
CA ARG A 3 -7.82 17.62 5.79
C ARG A 3 -7.95 17.64 4.25
N PHE A 4 -8.92 16.90 3.71
CA PHE A 4 -9.09 16.65 2.27
C PHE A 4 -10.43 17.14 1.70
N ILE A 5 -11.15 18.03 2.41
CA ILE A 5 -12.42 18.61 1.92
C ILE A 5 -12.22 19.39 0.62
N ASN A 6 -11.03 19.95 0.40
CA ASN A 6 -10.66 20.76 -0.77
C ASN A 6 -9.63 20.03 -1.66
N LEU A 7 -9.95 18.83 -2.13
CA LEU A 7 -9.25 18.25 -3.27
C LEU A 7 -9.66 18.93 -4.61
N GLU A 8 -10.54 19.93 -4.50
CA GLU A 8 -10.91 20.81 -5.60
C GLU A 8 -9.93 21.99 -5.64
N PHE A 9 -8.95 21.90 -6.54
CA PHE A 9 -8.21 22.99 -7.18
C PHE A 9 -7.43 23.99 -6.31
N ASN A 10 -6.12 23.86 -6.27
CA ASN A 10 -5.22 25.00 -6.20
C ASN A 10 -4.09 24.84 -7.22
N ASP A 11 -4.16 25.65 -8.25
CA ASP A 11 -3.13 25.87 -9.24
C ASP A 11 -2.17 26.91 -8.71
N ASP A 12 -1.02 26.47 -8.15
CA ASP A 12 0.12 27.33 -7.84
C ASP A 12 1.42 26.58 -8.11
N SER A 13 1.78 26.50 -9.39
CA SER A 13 3.17 26.28 -9.79
C SER A 13 3.46 27.00 -11.12
N GLN A 14 3.76 28.29 -11.03
CA GLN A 14 4.50 28.99 -12.09
C GLN A 14 5.93 28.43 -12.11
N HIS A 15 6.19 27.48 -13.00
CA HIS A 15 7.54 27.14 -13.40
C HIS A 15 7.88 27.88 -14.69
N GLU A 16 8.89 28.78 -14.59
CA GLU A 16 9.50 29.45 -15.74
C GLU A 16 10.01 28.42 -16.76
N PHE A 17 9.59 28.62 -18.00
CA PHE A 17 9.98 27.83 -19.16
C PHE A 17 11.44 28.08 -19.55
N GLN A 18 12.29 27.08 -19.58
CA GLN A 18 13.55 27.09 -20.34
C GLN A 18 13.28 26.55 -21.76
N PRO A 19 13.64 27.30 -22.82
CA PRO A 19 13.40 26.89 -24.22
C PRO A 19 14.44 25.85 -24.64
N GLY A 20 14.00 24.60 -24.89
CA GLY A 20 14.86 23.57 -25.46
C GLY A 20 14.43 22.12 -25.25
N GLU A 21 13.66 21.78 -24.23
CA GLU A 21 13.07 20.44 -24.08
C GLU A 21 11.69 20.43 -24.70
N LYS A 22 11.40 19.42 -25.55
CA LYS A 22 10.02 19.10 -25.92
C LYS A 22 9.27 18.77 -24.62
N ALA A 23 8.57 19.76 -24.08
CA ALA A 23 7.75 19.58 -22.89
C ALA A 23 6.81 18.37 -23.15
N ALA A 24 6.99 17.30 -22.40
CA ALA A 24 6.08 16.17 -22.46
C ALA A 24 4.67 16.72 -22.20
N VAL A 25 3.74 16.45 -23.10
CA VAL A 25 2.35 16.88 -22.93
C VAL A 25 1.83 16.21 -21.68
N LYS A 26 1.57 17.01 -20.64
CA LYS A 26 1.00 16.53 -19.37
C LYS A 26 -0.51 16.36 -19.56
N ASP A 27 -0.90 15.24 -20.15
CA ASP A 27 -2.28 14.83 -20.37
C ASP A 27 -2.78 13.82 -19.33
N GLU A 28 -4.00 13.32 -19.52
CA GLU A 28 -4.60 12.28 -18.68
C GLU A 28 -3.68 11.06 -18.52
N ALA A 29 -3.10 10.58 -19.63
CA ALA A 29 -2.26 9.38 -19.64
C ALA A 29 -0.97 9.59 -18.82
N TYR A 30 -0.36 10.78 -18.95
CA TYR A 30 0.80 11.16 -18.17
C TYR A 30 0.49 11.13 -16.66
N TYR A 31 -0.57 11.82 -16.22
CA TYR A 31 -0.91 11.87 -14.80
C TYR A 31 -1.32 10.52 -14.24
N LEU A 32 -1.98 9.67 -15.04
CA LEU A 32 -2.36 8.31 -14.64
C LEU A 32 -1.11 7.44 -14.42
N ALA A 33 -0.13 7.52 -15.31
CA ALA A 33 1.13 6.80 -15.19
C ALA A 33 1.93 7.25 -13.95
N GLU A 34 2.02 8.58 -13.73
CA GLU A 34 2.69 9.15 -12.54
C GLU A 34 1.96 8.77 -11.24
N ALA A 35 0.62 8.76 -11.23
CA ALA A 35 -0.17 8.35 -10.08
C ALA A 35 0.09 6.87 -9.72
N ARG A 36 0.14 6.00 -10.74
CA ARG A 36 0.49 4.60 -10.57
C ARG A 36 1.92 4.43 -10.04
N ALA A 37 2.88 5.11 -10.62
CA ALA A 37 4.26 5.10 -10.16
C ALA A 37 4.40 5.61 -8.71
N ALA A 38 3.65 6.66 -8.33
CA ALA A 38 3.60 7.15 -6.96
C ALA A 38 3.05 6.08 -6.00
N PHE A 39 1.98 5.36 -6.39
CA PHE A 39 1.44 4.26 -5.61
C PHE A 39 2.46 3.13 -5.43
N GLU A 40 3.07 2.68 -6.50
CA GLU A 40 4.09 1.63 -6.50
C GLU A 40 5.30 1.98 -5.61
N ASN A 41 5.61 3.27 -5.47
CA ASN A 41 6.68 3.77 -4.61
C ASN A 41 6.22 4.15 -3.18
N GLY A 42 5.00 3.80 -2.79
CA GLY A 42 4.46 4.10 -1.45
C GLY A 42 4.23 5.59 -1.18
N LYS A 43 4.23 6.42 -2.22
CA LYS A 43 3.99 7.86 -2.14
C LYS A 43 2.50 8.16 -2.27
N PHE A 44 1.73 7.81 -1.24
CA PHE A 44 0.27 7.81 -1.31
C PHE A 44 -0.34 9.21 -1.42
N GLU A 45 0.19 10.22 -0.68
CA GLU A 45 -0.31 11.60 -0.77
C GLU A 45 -0.02 12.25 -2.14
N PRO A 46 1.19 12.16 -2.71
CA PRO A 46 1.42 12.53 -4.10
C PRO A 46 0.53 11.76 -5.10
N GLY A 47 0.37 10.44 -4.91
CA GLY A 47 -0.50 9.61 -5.75
C GLY A 47 -1.95 10.11 -5.73
N LEU A 48 -2.49 10.46 -4.55
CA LEU A 48 -3.83 11.01 -4.40
C LEU A 48 -4.01 12.29 -5.23
N ARG A 49 -3.05 13.22 -5.17
CA ARG A 49 -3.09 14.47 -5.95
C ARG A 49 -3.02 14.21 -7.45
N LEU A 50 -2.20 13.24 -7.86
CA LEU A 50 -2.06 12.89 -9.27
C LEU A 50 -3.34 12.24 -9.83
N TYR A 51 -4.01 11.37 -9.07
CA TYR A 51 -5.34 10.86 -9.46
C TYR A 51 -6.37 11.98 -9.55
N SER A 52 -6.33 12.98 -8.65
CA SER A 52 -7.19 14.17 -8.77
C SER A 52 -6.94 14.90 -10.08
N LYS A 53 -5.68 15.06 -10.50
CA LYS A 53 -5.34 15.65 -11.81
C LYS A 53 -5.89 14.84 -12.98
N VAL A 54 -5.86 13.51 -12.94
CA VAL A 54 -6.51 12.67 -13.97
C VAL A 54 -8.00 13.00 -14.08
N LEU A 55 -8.69 13.16 -12.95
CA LEU A 55 -10.13 13.45 -12.92
C LEU A 55 -10.48 14.88 -13.38
N GLU A 56 -9.54 15.83 -13.31
CA GLU A 56 -9.68 17.15 -13.95
C GLU A 56 -9.75 17.02 -15.47
N PHE A 57 -8.93 16.15 -16.07
CA PHE A 57 -8.94 15.88 -17.51
C PHE A 57 -10.12 15.00 -17.93
N ASN A 58 -10.40 13.96 -17.16
CA ASN A 58 -11.43 12.99 -17.47
C ASN A 58 -12.19 12.52 -16.22
N PRO A 59 -13.28 13.21 -15.86
CA PRO A 59 -14.11 12.81 -14.71
C PRO A 59 -14.81 11.44 -14.88
N LYS A 60 -14.73 10.85 -16.09
CA LYS A 60 -15.28 9.53 -16.41
C LYS A 60 -14.27 8.40 -16.28
N ASN A 61 -13.05 8.68 -15.81
CA ASN A 61 -12.03 7.67 -15.59
C ASN A 61 -12.31 6.91 -14.26
N ALA A 62 -12.97 5.75 -14.33
CA ALA A 62 -13.30 4.93 -13.16
C ALA A 62 -12.04 4.45 -12.42
N ALA A 63 -10.95 4.13 -13.15
CA ALA A 63 -9.69 3.71 -12.54
C ALA A 63 -9.06 4.82 -11.69
N ALA A 64 -9.19 6.09 -12.09
CA ALA A 64 -8.70 7.22 -11.30
C ALA A 64 -9.54 7.43 -10.04
N TRP A 65 -10.86 7.27 -10.08
CA TRP A 65 -11.71 7.27 -8.89
C TRP A 65 -11.33 6.15 -7.92
N THR A 66 -11.17 4.93 -8.43
CA THR A 66 -10.70 3.79 -7.63
C THR A 66 -9.32 4.08 -7.02
N GLY A 67 -8.41 4.64 -7.82
CA GLY A 67 -7.08 5.03 -7.36
C GLY A 67 -7.12 6.04 -6.21
N GLN A 68 -7.95 7.08 -6.29
CA GLN A 68 -8.13 8.03 -5.18
C GLN A 68 -8.61 7.34 -3.90
N VAL A 69 -9.64 6.50 -4.00
CA VAL A 69 -10.16 5.76 -2.82
C VAL A 69 -9.06 4.88 -2.21
N ARG A 70 -8.30 4.17 -3.03
CA ARG A 70 -7.19 3.34 -2.57
C ARG A 70 -6.09 4.14 -1.89
N MET A 71 -5.74 5.33 -2.43
CA MET A 71 -4.76 6.21 -1.79
C MET A 71 -5.23 6.68 -0.40
N LEU A 72 -6.50 7.03 -0.25
CA LEU A 72 -7.08 7.41 1.04
C LEU A 72 -7.06 6.25 2.04
N ILE A 73 -7.32 5.02 1.59
CA ILE A 73 -7.19 3.81 2.43
C ILE A 73 -5.75 3.64 2.93
N GLU A 74 -4.77 3.76 2.03
CA GLU A 74 -3.35 3.64 2.37
C GLU A 74 -2.84 4.76 3.32
N LEU A 75 -3.46 5.93 3.26
CA LEU A 75 -3.20 7.06 4.16
C LEU A 75 -3.90 6.92 5.53
N GLY A 76 -4.77 5.92 5.69
CA GLY A 76 -5.57 5.73 6.91
C GLY A 76 -6.78 6.67 7.01
N GLU A 77 -7.11 7.39 5.95
CA GLU A 77 -8.24 8.33 5.89
C GLU A 77 -9.52 7.60 5.46
N PHE A 78 -9.94 6.65 6.30
CA PHE A 78 -11.00 5.70 5.94
C PHE A 78 -12.39 6.34 5.79
N ARG A 79 -12.68 7.40 6.55
CA ARG A 79 -13.95 8.14 6.43
C ARG A 79 -14.05 8.86 5.10
N GLU A 80 -12.97 9.48 4.69
CA GLU A 80 -12.83 10.14 3.40
C GLU A 80 -12.86 9.12 2.26
N ALA A 81 -12.16 7.98 2.41
CA ALA A 81 -12.20 6.89 1.45
C ALA A 81 -13.63 6.41 1.18
N LYS A 82 -14.43 6.22 2.25
CA LYS A 82 -15.84 5.87 2.13
C LYS A 82 -16.64 6.96 1.38
N LEU A 83 -16.45 8.24 1.76
CA LEU A 83 -17.17 9.36 1.14
C LEU A 83 -16.87 9.45 -0.37
N TRP A 84 -15.58 9.33 -0.74
CA TRP A 84 -15.18 9.38 -2.14
C TRP A 84 -15.63 8.14 -2.91
N ALA A 85 -15.65 6.95 -2.29
CA ALA A 85 -16.23 5.77 -2.89
C ALA A 85 -17.73 5.91 -3.14
N ASP A 86 -18.49 6.51 -2.20
CA ASP A 86 -19.91 6.81 -2.36
C ASP A 86 -20.14 7.72 -3.57
N LYS A 87 -19.42 8.85 -3.68
CA LYS A 87 -19.50 9.77 -4.83
C LYS A 87 -19.15 9.10 -6.16
N ALA A 88 -18.13 8.25 -6.15
CA ALA A 88 -17.71 7.55 -7.35
C ALA A 88 -18.76 6.52 -7.80
N LEU A 89 -19.38 5.78 -6.87
CA LEU A 89 -20.42 4.79 -7.16
C LEU A 89 -21.73 5.41 -7.64
N GLU A 90 -22.01 6.68 -7.36
CA GLU A 90 -23.12 7.42 -8.01
C GLU A 90 -22.93 7.49 -9.53
N ARG A 91 -21.68 7.49 -10.02
CA ARG A 91 -21.34 7.55 -11.44
C ARG A 91 -21.08 6.19 -12.06
N PHE A 92 -20.51 5.28 -11.27
CA PHE A 92 -20.06 3.94 -11.69
C PHE A 92 -20.60 2.88 -10.72
N PRO A 93 -21.93 2.67 -10.66
CA PRO A 93 -22.56 1.83 -9.62
C PRO A 93 -22.10 0.37 -9.65
N ASN A 94 -21.67 -0.12 -10.79
CA ASN A 94 -21.32 -1.52 -11.00
C ASN A 94 -19.81 -1.71 -11.30
N GLU A 95 -18.97 -0.74 -10.93
CA GLU A 95 -17.51 -0.86 -11.13
C GLU A 95 -16.90 -1.78 -10.05
N PRO A 96 -16.42 -3.00 -10.40
CA PRO A 96 -16.06 -4.00 -9.42
C PRO A 96 -14.94 -3.56 -8.48
N GLU A 97 -13.88 -2.92 -9.00
CA GLU A 97 -12.76 -2.47 -8.18
C GLU A 97 -13.15 -1.31 -7.25
N LEU A 98 -14.11 -0.49 -7.66
CA LEU A 98 -14.61 0.59 -6.83
C LEU A 98 -15.50 0.06 -5.70
N LEU A 99 -16.36 -0.94 -5.98
CA LEU A 99 -17.11 -1.67 -4.96
C LEU A 99 -16.18 -2.34 -3.96
N ALA A 100 -15.11 -2.97 -4.45
CA ALA A 100 -14.08 -3.59 -3.61
C ALA A 100 -13.34 -2.56 -2.74
N ALA A 101 -12.97 -1.40 -3.30
CA ALA A 101 -12.34 -0.32 -2.54
C ALA A 101 -13.27 0.22 -1.45
N LYS A 102 -14.57 0.38 -1.75
CA LYS A 102 -15.56 0.77 -0.75
C LYS A 102 -15.71 -0.28 0.35
N ALA A 103 -15.68 -1.56 -0.01
CA ALA A 103 -15.71 -2.65 0.98
C ALA A 103 -14.56 -2.52 2.00
N VAL A 104 -13.33 -2.30 1.52
CA VAL A 104 -12.17 -2.08 2.40
C VAL A 104 -12.34 -0.81 3.24
N ALA A 105 -12.82 0.29 2.67
CA ALA A 105 -13.05 1.53 3.43
C ALA A 105 -14.08 1.35 4.55
N LEU A 106 -15.15 0.59 4.31
CA LEU A 106 -16.17 0.27 5.31
C LEU A 106 -15.60 -0.62 6.41
N ASP A 107 -14.84 -1.65 6.03
CA ASP A 107 -14.15 -2.54 6.95
C ASP A 107 -13.25 -1.76 7.92
N ARG A 108 -12.38 -0.91 7.38
CA ARG A 108 -11.47 -0.06 8.17
C ARG A 108 -12.19 0.96 9.06
N ASN A 109 -13.44 1.31 8.73
CA ASN A 109 -14.33 2.11 9.56
C ASN A 109 -15.15 1.29 10.58
N GLY A 110 -15.01 -0.05 10.60
CA GLY A 110 -15.70 -0.94 11.52
C GLY A 110 -17.09 -1.39 11.08
N ASP A 111 -17.53 -1.03 9.87
CA ASP A 111 -18.77 -1.54 9.28
C ASP A 111 -18.54 -2.85 8.53
N LEU A 112 -18.36 -3.93 9.30
CA LEU A 112 -18.06 -5.27 8.75
C LEU A 112 -19.21 -5.86 7.91
N GLN A 113 -20.45 -5.49 8.21
CA GLN A 113 -21.62 -5.98 7.47
C GLN A 113 -21.73 -5.28 6.10
N GLY A 114 -21.60 -3.96 6.09
CA GLY A 114 -21.53 -3.19 4.84
C GLY A 114 -20.35 -3.61 3.97
N ALA A 115 -19.19 -3.82 4.58
CA ALA A 115 -17.99 -4.30 3.89
C ALA A 115 -18.22 -5.63 3.16
N LEU A 116 -18.84 -6.61 3.83
CA LEU A 116 -19.14 -7.90 3.23
C LEU A 116 -20.11 -7.74 2.04
N SER A 117 -21.17 -6.95 2.20
CA SER A 117 -22.17 -6.72 1.14
C SER A 117 -21.55 -6.10 -0.12
N PHE A 118 -20.67 -5.09 0.04
CA PHE A 118 -19.96 -4.48 -1.09
C PHE A 118 -18.89 -5.41 -1.69
N SER A 119 -18.24 -6.22 -0.88
CA SER A 119 -17.32 -7.26 -1.34
C SER A 119 -18.05 -8.35 -2.15
N ASP A 120 -19.23 -8.77 -1.74
CA ASP A 120 -20.06 -9.73 -2.50
C ASP A 120 -20.50 -9.11 -3.82
N ALA A 121 -21.03 -7.88 -3.81
CA ALA A 121 -21.40 -7.16 -5.03
C ALA A 121 -20.23 -7.03 -6.03
N SER A 122 -19.01 -6.77 -5.54
CA SER A 122 -17.83 -6.67 -6.41
C SER A 122 -17.51 -7.96 -7.16
N ILE A 123 -17.77 -9.11 -6.56
CA ILE A 123 -17.60 -10.43 -7.19
C ILE A 123 -18.74 -10.70 -8.19
N GLU A 124 -19.99 -10.38 -7.83
CA GLU A 124 -21.17 -10.56 -8.68
C GLU A 124 -21.08 -9.75 -9.97
N GLU A 125 -20.51 -8.55 -9.92
CA GLU A 125 -20.24 -7.68 -11.09
C GLU A 125 -19.04 -8.16 -11.94
N ARG A 126 -18.71 -9.44 -11.90
CA ARG A 126 -17.59 -10.08 -12.61
C ARG A 126 -16.21 -9.50 -12.27
N GLY A 127 -16.04 -9.09 -11.05
CA GLY A 127 -14.77 -8.59 -10.53
C GLY A 127 -13.72 -9.69 -10.37
N ASP A 128 -13.23 -10.27 -11.48
CA ASP A 128 -12.15 -11.29 -11.43
C ASP A 128 -10.78 -10.61 -11.65
N THR A 129 -10.53 -9.51 -10.91
CA THR A 129 -9.25 -8.83 -10.91
C THR A 129 -8.46 -9.13 -9.62
N PRO A 130 -7.13 -9.07 -9.65
CA PRO A 130 -6.32 -9.29 -8.46
C PRO A 130 -6.73 -8.41 -7.29
N TYR A 131 -7.06 -7.14 -7.54
CA TYR A 131 -7.44 -6.21 -6.50
C TYR A 131 -8.77 -6.58 -5.82
N VAL A 132 -9.78 -6.99 -6.57
CA VAL A 132 -11.07 -7.44 -6.00
C VAL A 132 -10.85 -8.62 -5.04
N TRP A 133 -10.02 -9.58 -5.41
CA TRP A 133 -9.70 -10.71 -4.54
C TRP A 133 -8.86 -10.32 -3.32
N LEU A 134 -7.92 -9.37 -3.45
CA LEU A 134 -7.17 -8.82 -2.31
C LEU A 134 -8.11 -8.12 -1.32
N ALA A 135 -9.02 -7.27 -1.82
CA ALA A 135 -9.99 -6.56 -1.01
C ALA A 135 -10.97 -7.52 -0.31
N ARG A 136 -11.40 -8.59 -1.00
CA ARG A 136 -12.21 -9.64 -0.36
C ARG A 136 -11.43 -10.34 0.75
N GLY A 137 -10.16 -10.65 0.53
CA GLY A 137 -9.28 -11.21 1.55
C GLY A 137 -9.14 -10.30 2.77
N ASP A 138 -9.02 -8.99 2.56
CA ASP A 138 -8.96 -7.96 3.59
C ASP A 138 -10.23 -8.00 4.47
N VAL A 139 -11.41 -7.90 3.86
CA VAL A 139 -12.72 -7.97 4.55
C VAL A 139 -12.92 -9.28 5.33
N LEU A 140 -12.50 -10.42 4.76
CA LEU A 140 -12.62 -11.71 5.44
C LEU A 140 -11.65 -11.84 6.61
N LEU A 141 -10.45 -11.25 6.55
CA LEU A 141 -9.52 -11.19 7.68
C LEU A 141 -10.08 -10.37 8.84
N ALA A 142 -10.68 -9.21 8.57
CA ALA A 142 -11.33 -8.40 9.59
C ALA A 142 -12.43 -9.18 10.34
N ARG A 143 -13.11 -10.06 9.63
CA ARG A 143 -14.15 -10.95 10.17
C ARG A 143 -13.60 -12.24 10.79
N SER A 144 -12.26 -12.42 10.79
CA SER A 144 -11.60 -13.64 11.26
C SER A 144 -12.07 -14.93 10.52
N GLU A 145 -12.40 -14.80 9.24
CA GLU A 145 -12.85 -15.91 8.41
C GLU A 145 -11.68 -16.61 7.71
N GLY A 146 -11.55 -17.93 7.90
CA GLY A 146 -10.45 -18.74 7.30
C GLY A 146 -10.43 -18.78 5.77
N ARG A 147 -11.52 -18.41 5.10
CA ARG A 147 -11.58 -18.31 3.63
C ARG A 147 -10.75 -17.18 3.04
N ALA A 148 -10.22 -16.28 3.88
CA ALA A 148 -9.35 -15.19 3.43
C ALA A 148 -8.13 -15.69 2.65
N ASP A 149 -7.52 -16.80 3.06
CA ASP A 149 -6.34 -17.36 2.41
C ASP A 149 -6.60 -17.71 0.94
N TYR A 150 -7.74 -18.33 0.64
CA TYR A 150 -8.15 -18.60 -0.74
C TYR A 150 -8.20 -17.32 -1.60
N CYS A 151 -8.68 -16.20 -1.03
CA CYS A 151 -8.76 -14.94 -1.77
C CYS A 151 -7.37 -14.39 -2.14
N PHE A 152 -6.42 -14.46 -1.21
CA PHE A 152 -5.03 -14.05 -1.50
C PHE A 152 -4.36 -14.97 -2.53
N GLU A 153 -4.57 -16.29 -2.42
CA GLU A 153 -4.07 -17.26 -3.41
C GLU A 153 -4.65 -16.97 -4.80
N LYS A 154 -5.96 -16.74 -4.89
CA LYS A 154 -6.63 -16.40 -6.15
C LYS A 154 -6.08 -15.12 -6.76
N ALA A 155 -5.88 -14.07 -5.95
CA ALA A 155 -5.27 -12.81 -6.42
C ALA A 155 -3.87 -13.03 -7.01
N LEU A 156 -3.03 -13.81 -6.33
CA LEU A 156 -1.67 -14.13 -6.79
C LEU A 156 -1.66 -15.05 -8.01
N LEU A 157 -2.67 -15.91 -8.19
CA LEU A 157 -2.82 -16.74 -9.39
C LEU A 157 -3.26 -15.94 -10.61
N LEU A 158 -4.08 -14.90 -10.43
CA LEU A 158 -4.51 -14.02 -11.52
C LEU A 158 -3.34 -13.15 -12.05
N ALA A 159 -2.35 -12.85 -11.23
CA ALA A 159 -1.21 -12.02 -11.61
C ALA A 159 0.12 -12.60 -11.03
N PRO A 160 0.56 -13.79 -11.50
CA PRO A 160 1.66 -14.53 -10.87
C PRO A 160 3.03 -13.84 -11.02
N GLN A 161 3.18 -12.95 -12.00
CA GLN A 161 4.40 -12.20 -12.28
C GLN A 161 4.31 -10.71 -11.86
N ASP A 162 3.23 -10.31 -11.22
CA ASP A 162 3.04 -8.94 -10.75
C ASP A 162 3.51 -8.81 -9.28
N TRP A 163 4.69 -8.25 -9.11
CA TRP A 163 5.25 -7.97 -7.79
C TRP A 163 4.37 -7.04 -6.95
N PHE A 164 3.62 -6.14 -7.60
CA PHE A 164 2.78 -5.17 -6.91
C PHE A 164 1.59 -5.86 -6.22
N VAL A 165 0.98 -6.86 -6.85
CA VAL A 165 -0.08 -7.67 -6.24
C VAL A 165 0.46 -8.45 -5.03
N ALA A 166 1.66 -9.04 -5.13
CA ALA A 166 2.29 -9.73 -4.01
C ALA A 166 2.63 -8.78 -2.86
N TRP A 167 3.09 -7.57 -3.18
CA TRP A 167 3.34 -6.52 -2.19
C TRP A 167 2.05 -6.07 -1.48
N LEU A 168 0.96 -5.83 -2.21
CA LEU A 168 -0.34 -5.49 -1.62
C LEU A 168 -0.86 -6.60 -0.70
N ALA A 169 -0.75 -7.87 -1.12
CA ALA A 169 -1.10 -9.01 -0.27
C ALA A 169 -0.29 -9.03 1.03
N ALA A 170 1.01 -8.73 0.96
CA ALA A 170 1.86 -8.64 2.14
C ALA A 170 1.42 -7.51 3.09
N ARG A 171 1.06 -6.35 2.54
CA ARG A 171 0.59 -5.19 3.33
C ARG A 171 -0.71 -5.49 4.08
N VAL A 172 -1.70 -6.09 3.41
CA VAL A 172 -2.95 -6.48 4.06
C VAL A 172 -2.68 -7.47 5.18
N ARG A 173 -1.91 -8.54 4.93
CA ARG A 173 -1.57 -9.52 5.95
C ARG A 173 -0.77 -8.93 7.11
N TYR A 174 0.14 -7.99 6.84
CA TYR A 174 0.90 -7.28 7.87
C TYR A 174 -0.01 -6.45 8.77
N TYR A 175 -1.01 -5.79 8.19
CA TYR A 175 -1.99 -5.00 8.95
C TYR A 175 -2.77 -5.86 9.97
N TYR A 176 -3.10 -7.11 9.62
CA TYR A 176 -3.75 -8.07 10.52
C TYR A 176 -2.75 -8.94 11.32
N GLU A 177 -1.51 -8.50 11.45
CA GLU A 177 -0.46 -9.18 12.24
C GLU A 177 -0.15 -10.62 11.78
N GLN A 178 -0.55 -11.00 10.55
CA GLN A 178 -0.20 -12.28 9.95
C GLN A 178 1.23 -12.26 9.39
N PHE A 179 2.21 -11.93 10.22
CA PHE A 179 3.58 -11.61 9.81
C PHE A 179 4.28 -12.74 9.03
N VAL A 180 4.01 -14.00 9.34
CA VAL A 180 4.59 -15.15 8.61
C VAL A 180 4.09 -15.19 7.17
N LEU A 181 2.78 -15.00 6.97
CA LEU A 181 2.17 -15.00 5.64
C LEU A 181 2.51 -13.71 4.88
N ALA A 182 2.58 -12.58 5.57
CA ALA A 182 3.08 -11.32 5.01
C ALA A 182 4.51 -11.47 4.50
N LEU A 183 5.39 -12.13 5.29
CA LEU A 183 6.78 -12.38 4.88
C LEU A 183 6.85 -13.24 3.61
N LYS A 184 6.04 -14.28 3.48
CA LYS A 184 5.97 -15.11 2.25
C LYS A 184 5.57 -14.29 1.03
N CYS A 185 4.55 -13.43 1.17
CA CYS A 185 4.09 -12.57 0.07
C CYS A 185 5.14 -11.55 -0.33
N ILE A 186 5.79 -10.89 0.64
CA ILE A 186 6.81 -9.87 0.33
C ILE A 186 8.09 -10.49 -0.25
N GLN A 187 8.47 -11.70 0.17
CA GLN A 187 9.59 -12.43 -0.43
C GLN A 187 9.32 -12.68 -1.91
N LYS A 188 8.11 -13.13 -2.27
CA LYS A 188 7.72 -13.27 -3.69
C LYS A 188 7.81 -11.95 -4.44
N ALA A 189 7.38 -10.84 -3.84
CA ALA A 189 7.50 -9.51 -4.47
C ALA A 189 8.98 -9.13 -4.69
N VAL A 190 9.86 -9.38 -3.72
CA VAL A 190 11.31 -9.14 -3.84
C VAL A 190 11.94 -10.00 -4.93
N GLU A 191 11.56 -11.28 -5.05
CA GLU A 191 12.03 -12.18 -6.12
C GLU A 191 11.67 -11.64 -7.51
N LEU A 192 10.46 -11.07 -7.66
CA LEU A 192 9.96 -10.53 -8.93
C LEU A 192 10.57 -9.16 -9.26
N ASN A 193 10.87 -8.34 -8.26
CA ASN A 193 11.45 -7.00 -8.45
C ASN A 193 12.51 -6.68 -7.37
N PRO A 194 13.70 -7.31 -7.43
CA PRO A 194 14.72 -7.14 -6.40
C PRO A 194 15.36 -5.73 -6.36
N GLY A 195 15.17 -4.93 -7.42
CA GLY A 195 15.68 -3.56 -7.51
C GLY A 195 14.82 -2.51 -6.79
N HIS A 196 13.68 -2.90 -6.23
CA HIS A 196 12.75 -1.95 -5.61
C HIS A 196 12.98 -1.84 -4.11
N PHE A 197 13.47 -0.70 -3.64
CA PHE A 197 13.87 -0.49 -2.23
C PHE A 197 12.73 -0.73 -1.22
N LEU A 198 11.49 -0.36 -1.59
CA LEU A 198 10.32 -0.46 -0.70
C LEU A 198 10.01 -1.92 -0.34
N LEU A 199 10.25 -2.86 -1.26
CA LEU A 199 10.01 -4.28 -0.99
C LEU A 199 10.98 -4.81 0.06
N TRP A 200 12.24 -4.40 0.01
CA TRP A 200 13.24 -4.75 1.03
C TRP A 200 12.93 -4.10 2.38
N LEU A 201 12.43 -2.85 2.36
CA LEU A 201 11.99 -2.16 3.57
C LEU A 201 10.83 -2.93 4.25
N GLU A 202 9.80 -3.30 3.49
CA GLU A 202 8.65 -4.05 4.00
C GLU A 202 9.03 -5.47 4.43
N GLN A 203 9.97 -6.13 3.71
CA GLN A 203 10.51 -7.42 4.14
C GLN A 203 11.23 -7.30 5.49
N GLY A 204 12.05 -6.26 5.66
CA GLY A 204 12.70 -5.97 6.94
C GLY A 204 11.71 -5.76 8.07
N ARG A 205 10.60 -5.05 7.82
CA ARG A 205 9.51 -4.86 8.79
C ARG A 205 8.84 -6.18 9.20
N CYS A 206 8.53 -7.06 8.23
CA CYS A 206 7.98 -8.37 8.51
C CYS A 206 8.94 -9.22 9.35
N GLN A 207 10.22 -9.23 9.00
CA GLN A 207 11.26 -9.97 9.72
C GLN A 207 11.47 -9.42 11.14
N GLN A 208 11.42 -8.10 11.31
CA GLN A 208 11.50 -7.45 12.63
C GLN A 208 10.31 -7.82 13.51
N ALA A 209 9.08 -7.84 12.97
CA ALA A 209 7.88 -8.27 13.69
C ALA A 209 7.96 -9.73 14.13
N LEU A 210 8.68 -10.58 13.37
CA LEU A 210 8.96 -11.98 13.70
C LEU A 210 10.21 -12.17 14.57
N HIS A 211 10.83 -11.10 15.06
CA HIS A 211 12.09 -11.13 15.83
C HIS A 211 13.29 -11.74 15.09
N LEU A 212 13.27 -11.79 13.76
CA LEU A 212 14.36 -12.26 12.91
C LEU A 212 15.39 -11.12 12.69
N VAL A 213 16.05 -10.71 13.76
CA VAL A 213 16.84 -9.47 13.81
C VAL A 213 17.92 -9.41 12.74
N GLY A 214 18.73 -10.47 12.58
CA GLY A 214 19.81 -10.48 11.57
C GLY A 214 19.29 -10.42 10.13
N ALA A 215 18.17 -11.11 9.85
CA ALA A 215 17.52 -11.04 8.52
C ALA A 215 16.93 -9.64 8.27
N ALA A 216 16.29 -9.04 9.28
CA ALA A 216 15.75 -7.69 9.19
C ALA A 216 16.84 -6.65 8.92
N GLU A 217 17.99 -6.75 9.62
CA GLU A 217 19.14 -5.88 9.40
C GLU A 217 19.62 -5.95 7.93
N ASN A 218 19.79 -7.15 7.39
CA ASN A 218 20.19 -7.34 5.99
C ASN A 218 19.17 -6.71 5.02
N SER A 219 17.87 -6.90 5.24
CA SER A 219 16.82 -6.33 4.40
C SER A 219 16.80 -4.80 4.45
N PHE A 220 16.95 -4.19 5.62
CA PHE A 220 17.05 -2.73 5.74
C PHE A 220 18.34 -2.17 5.13
N GLN A 221 19.46 -2.90 5.19
CA GLN A 221 20.69 -2.52 4.49
C GLN A 221 20.51 -2.54 2.97
N GLN A 222 19.83 -3.54 2.42
CA GLN A 222 19.49 -3.58 0.99
C GLN A 222 18.57 -2.41 0.59
N ALA A 223 17.52 -2.12 1.37
CA ALA A 223 16.66 -0.98 1.13
C ALA A 223 17.44 0.34 1.06
N ARG A 224 18.39 0.55 2.00
CA ARG A 224 19.26 1.72 2.05
C ARG A 224 20.25 1.78 0.89
N GLN A 225 20.78 0.65 0.43
CA GLN A 225 21.68 0.59 -0.74
C GLN A 225 20.95 1.00 -2.01
N LEU A 226 19.70 0.55 -2.19
CA LEU A 226 18.87 0.87 -3.35
C LEU A 226 18.34 2.32 -3.30
N ASN A 227 18.06 2.84 -2.11
CA ASN A 227 17.64 4.23 -1.91
C ASN A 227 18.36 4.85 -0.70
N ARG A 228 19.39 5.63 -0.97
CA ARG A 228 20.20 6.30 0.08
C ARG A 228 19.42 7.31 0.93
N ASN A 229 18.26 7.77 0.44
CA ASN A 229 17.39 8.69 1.14
C ASN A 229 16.25 7.98 1.91
N CYS A 230 16.33 6.66 2.08
CA CYS A 230 15.34 5.88 2.84
C CYS A 230 15.56 6.06 4.36
N THR A 231 15.04 7.17 4.90
CA THR A 231 15.15 7.49 6.33
C THR A 231 14.56 6.41 7.24
N GLU A 232 13.55 5.70 6.77
CA GLU A 232 12.90 4.61 7.52
C GLU A 232 13.82 3.41 7.71
N ALA A 233 14.61 3.06 6.68
CA ALA A 233 15.62 2.00 6.79
C ALA A 233 16.75 2.41 7.75
N ASP A 234 17.20 3.68 7.70
CA ASP A 234 18.20 4.19 8.61
C ASP A 234 17.73 4.16 10.07
N LEU A 235 16.51 4.63 10.33
CA LEU A 235 15.91 4.58 11.66
C LEU A 235 15.74 3.15 12.17
N ALA A 236 15.35 2.20 11.30
CA ALA A 236 15.24 0.79 11.67
C ALA A 236 16.60 0.19 12.03
N LEU A 237 17.66 0.47 11.26
CA LEU A 237 19.02 0.02 11.54
C LEU A 237 19.57 0.59 12.85
N ILE A 238 19.31 1.87 13.14
CA ILE A 238 19.69 2.50 14.41
C ILE A 238 19.00 1.79 15.58
N ARG A 239 17.69 1.51 15.47
CA ARG A 239 16.94 0.79 16.53
C ARG A 239 17.51 -0.62 16.77
N ILE A 240 17.82 -1.36 15.71
CA ILE A 240 18.42 -2.69 15.80
C ILE A 240 19.78 -2.62 16.50
N SER A 241 20.64 -1.67 16.14
CA SER A 241 21.96 -1.50 16.76
C SER A 241 21.87 -1.19 18.27
N GLN A 242 20.91 -0.36 18.67
CA GLN A 242 20.67 -0.01 20.07
C GLN A 242 20.15 -1.19 20.89
N THR A 243 19.22 -2.00 20.34
CA THR A 243 18.73 -3.20 21.03
C THR A 243 19.79 -4.29 21.15
N GLY A 244 20.72 -4.38 20.21
CA GLY A 244 21.85 -5.31 20.25
C GLY A 244 22.93 -4.96 21.30
N LEU A 245 23.00 -3.74 21.76
CA LEU A 245 23.98 -3.30 22.79
C LEU A 245 23.57 -3.70 24.23
N PHE A 246 22.28 -3.70 24.54
CA PHE A 246 21.78 -4.02 25.88
C PHE A 246 22.09 -5.45 26.37
N PRO A 247 21.91 -6.51 25.56
CA PRO A 247 22.30 -7.87 25.96
C PRO A 247 23.81 -8.02 26.13
N ARG A 248 24.61 -7.33 25.29
CA ARG A 248 26.09 -7.35 25.38
C ARG A 248 26.61 -6.63 26.62
N LEU A 249 26.02 -5.48 26.93
CA LEU A 249 26.35 -4.74 28.20
C LEU A 249 25.95 -5.54 29.45
N ARG A 250 24.77 -6.18 29.41
CA ARG A 250 24.32 -7.05 30.52
C ARG A 250 25.22 -8.28 30.71
N GLY A 251 25.69 -8.87 29.62
CA GLY A 251 26.66 -9.97 29.64
C GLY A 251 28.00 -9.53 30.22
N TRP A 252 28.51 -8.40 29.74
CA TRP A 252 29.77 -7.81 30.22
C TRP A 252 29.71 -7.38 31.69
N LEU A 253 28.64 -6.76 32.17
CA LEU A 253 28.40 -6.41 33.57
C LEU A 253 28.30 -7.66 34.45
N ARG A 254 27.65 -8.74 33.98
CA ARG A 254 27.59 -10.01 34.72
C ARG A 254 28.99 -10.65 34.92
N GLU A 255 29.87 -10.53 33.94
CA GLU A 255 31.24 -11.03 34.08
C GLU A 255 32.11 -10.16 35.02
N LEU A 256 31.90 -8.84 35.01
CA LEU A 256 32.59 -7.92 35.92
C LEU A 256 32.19 -8.12 37.38
N PHE A 257 30.95 -8.50 37.67
CA PHE A 257 30.49 -8.75 39.06
C PHE A 257 30.64 -10.22 39.51
N LYS A 258 31.26 -11.08 38.70
CA LYS A 258 31.65 -12.44 39.09
C LYS A 258 33.09 -12.57 39.55
N ARG A 259 33.83 -11.48 39.56
CA ARG A 259 35.17 -11.36 40.21
C ARG A 259 35.02 -10.58 41.53
#